data_bb7bace2b4ad3a55440518a2c998ed4c
#
_entry.id   bb7bace2b4ad3a55440518a2c998ed4c
#
_cell.length_a   1.000
_cell.length_b   1.000
_cell.length_c   1.000
_cell.angle_alpha   90.00
_cell.angle_beta   90.00
_cell.angle_gamma   90.00
#
_symmetry.space_group_name_H-M   'P 1'
#
loop_
_entity.id
_entity.type
_entity.pdbx_description
1 polymer ?
#
loop_
_entity_poly.entity_id
_entity_poly.type
_entity_poly.pdbx_seq_one_letter_code
_entity_poly.pdbx_strand_id
1 'polypeptide(L)'
;MIKKILVGLVIVFIGNFSIFCQDTWCQTIPVIDLTKEINIEINESPIQYTDIYVQKTNGFKSYMNYKALTKTDSPQYLLQELCATDADGFRRCADRYVIAVGHGVGGQVGDCVDLILQNGQIIYCVIGDYKSKQFTDSANLTGYNGCCSEFIVETEKLRRDIKYRGNVGIGYIGWESPVLLIRRYNINYLQFNLLGGSKDA
;
A
#
# COMPACT_ATOMS: atom_id res chain seq x y z
N MET A 1 -24.60 -10.47 -0.20
CA MET A 1 -25.05 -9.16 0.26
C MET A 1 -24.16 -8.11 -0.43
N ILE A 2 -24.65 -7.53 -1.52
CA ILE A 2 -23.89 -6.63 -2.40
C ILE A 2 -23.85 -5.24 -1.77
N LYS A 3 -22.66 -4.78 -1.36
CA LYS A 3 -22.47 -3.40 -0.92
C LYS A 3 -22.49 -2.49 -2.15
N LYS A 4 -23.56 -1.70 -2.28
CA LYS A 4 -23.63 -0.64 -3.27
C LYS A 4 -22.66 0.48 -2.86
N ILE A 5 -21.66 0.73 -3.70
CA ILE A 5 -20.82 1.92 -3.60
C ILE A 5 -21.67 3.08 -4.13
N LEU A 6 -21.96 4.03 -3.25
CA LEU A 6 -22.69 5.24 -3.59
C LEU A 6 -21.72 6.20 -4.29
N VAL A 7 -21.80 6.29 -5.61
CA VAL A 7 -21.09 7.33 -6.37
C VAL A 7 -21.89 8.62 -6.19
N GLY A 8 -21.28 9.59 -5.52
CA GLY A 8 -21.90 10.90 -5.30
C GLY A 8 -22.09 11.64 -6.61
N LEU A 9 -23.35 11.84 -7.00
CA LEU A 9 -23.75 12.66 -8.12
C LEU A 9 -23.61 14.13 -7.71
N VAL A 10 -22.61 14.84 -8.25
CA VAL A 10 -22.50 16.29 -8.13
C VAL A 10 -23.46 16.90 -9.14
N ILE A 11 -24.62 17.37 -8.68
CA ILE A 11 -25.55 18.15 -9.50
C ILE A 11 -25.12 19.62 -9.45
N VAL A 12 -24.54 20.10 -10.53
CA VAL A 12 -24.31 21.54 -10.72
C VAL A 12 -25.56 22.15 -11.32
N PHE A 13 -26.30 22.94 -10.53
CA PHE A 13 -27.41 23.76 -11.02
C PHE A 13 -26.82 24.91 -11.84
N ILE A 14 -26.97 24.87 -13.15
CA ILE A 14 -26.73 26.03 -13.99
C ILE A 14 -28.07 26.77 -14.11
N GLY A 15 -28.21 27.84 -13.32
CA GLY A 15 -29.34 28.75 -13.44
C GLY A 15 -29.32 29.47 -14.78
N ASN A 16 -30.52 29.59 -15.41
CA ASN A 16 -30.73 30.37 -16.60
C ASN A 16 -30.39 31.85 -16.34
N PHE A 17 -29.29 32.33 -16.84
CA PHE A 17 -28.99 33.75 -16.94
C PHE A 17 -29.26 34.18 -18.38
N SER A 18 -30.42 34.85 -18.61
CA SER A 18 -30.69 35.52 -19.88
C SER A 18 -29.93 36.85 -19.90
N ILE A 19 -28.84 36.90 -20.63
CA ILE A 19 -28.16 38.14 -20.95
C ILE A 19 -28.65 38.57 -22.34
N PHE A 20 -29.42 39.66 -22.39
CA PHE A 20 -29.73 40.39 -23.62
C PHE A 20 -28.44 41.06 -24.12
N CYS A 21 -27.91 40.59 -25.22
CA CYS A 21 -26.86 41.30 -25.95
C CYS A 21 -27.35 41.55 -27.36
N GLN A 22 -27.51 42.85 -27.69
CA GLN A 22 -27.77 43.30 -29.05
C GLN A 22 -26.46 43.26 -29.86
N ASP A 23 -26.62 42.74 -31.08
CA ASP A 23 -25.81 42.91 -32.25
C ASP A 23 -24.44 42.20 -32.41
N THR A 24 -24.47 41.35 -33.45
CA THR A 24 -23.42 40.93 -34.38
C THR A 24 -22.36 39.93 -33.88
N TRP A 25 -22.38 38.77 -34.60
CA TRP A 25 -21.38 37.68 -34.56
C TRP A 25 -21.51 36.68 -33.41
N CYS A 26 -22.68 36.08 -33.27
CA CYS A 26 -22.81 34.84 -32.48
C CYS A 26 -22.42 33.65 -33.37
N GLN A 27 -21.16 33.20 -33.28
CA GLN A 27 -20.80 31.86 -33.74
C GLN A 27 -21.43 30.88 -32.74
N THR A 28 -22.36 30.04 -33.22
CA THR A 28 -22.95 28.96 -32.44
C THR A 28 -21.84 28.01 -32.02
N ILE A 29 -21.46 28.07 -30.75
CA ILE A 29 -20.63 27.04 -30.12
C ILE A 29 -21.47 25.76 -30.15
N PRO A 30 -20.96 24.65 -30.76
CA PRO A 30 -21.71 23.40 -30.75
C PRO A 30 -21.94 22.98 -29.30
N VAL A 31 -23.20 22.82 -28.94
CA VAL A 31 -23.57 22.23 -27.64
C VAL A 31 -23.04 20.80 -27.66
N ILE A 32 -22.02 20.52 -26.88
CA ILE A 32 -21.53 19.15 -26.69
C ILE A 32 -22.63 18.42 -25.93
N ASP A 33 -23.29 17.50 -26.59
CA ASP A 33 -24.26 16.62 -25.97
C ASP A 33 -23.56 15.69 -24.98
N LEU A 34 -23.55 16.06 -23.70
CA LEU A 34 -22.97 15.29 -22.61
C LEU A 34 -23.83 14.06 -22.22
N THR A 35 -24.93 13.81 -22.94
CA THR A 35 -25.78 12.63 -22.66
C THR A 35 -25.30 11.36 -23.38
N LYS A 36 -24.22 11.42 -24.14
CA LYS A 36 -23.57 10.17 -24.60
C LYS A 36 -23.01 9.46 -23.39
N GLU A 37 -23.74 8.46 -22.93
CA GLU A 37 -23.21 7.49 -21.94
C GLU A 37 -21.91 6.93 -22.48
N ILE A 38 -20.79 7.31 -21.85
CA ILE A 38 -19.51 6.68 -22.11
C ILE A 38 -19.60 5.32 -21.42
N ASN A 39 -20.00 4.29 -22.15
CA ASN A 39 -19.86 2.91 -21.73
C ASN A 39 -18.38 2.55 -21.70
N ILE A 40 -17.70 2.86 -20.60
CA ILE A 40 -16.39 2.30 -20.30
C ILE A 40 -16.65 0.89 -19.81
N GLU A 41 -16.53 -0.10 -20.67
CA GLU A 41 -16.36 -1.50 -20.23
C GLU A 41 -15.01 -1.57 -19.50
N ILE A 42 -15.05 -1.40 -18.17
CA ILE A 42 -13.90 -1.68 -17.31
C ILE A 42 -13.77 -3.21 -17.30
N ASN A 43 -12.94 -3.71 -18.19
CA ASN A 43 -12.58 -5.12 -18.23
C ASN A 43 -11.56 -5.39 -17.10
N GLU A 44 -12.02 -5.27 -15.85
CA GLU A 44 -11.21 -5.57 -14.67
C GLU A 44 -11.03 -7.09 -14.58
N SER A 45 -9.91 -7.58 -15.09
CA SER A 45 -9.49 -8.92 -14.71
C SER A 45 -9.29 -8.97 -13.19
N PRO A 46 -9.81 -9.99 -12.48
CA PRO A 46 -9.73 -10.04 -11.03
C PRO A 46 -8.25 -9.99 -10.59
N ILE A 47 -7.97 -9.15 -9.60
CA ILE A 47 -6.62 -9.05 -9.02
C ILE A 47 -6.20 -10.41 -8.51
N GLN A 48 -5.10 -10.94 -9.05
CA GLN A 48 -4.55 -12.24 -8.67
C GLN A 48 -3.75 -12.10 -7.36
N TYR A 49 -3.97 -13.03 -6.43
CA TYR A 49 -3.24 -13.09 -5.17
C TYR A 49 -2.98 -14.51 -4.71
N THR A 50 -2.05 -14.66 -3.75
CA THR A 50 -1.74 -15.90 -3.06
C THR A 50 -1.84 -15.67 -1.56
N ASP A 51 -2.58 -16.51 -0.84
CA ASP A 51 -2.67 -16.49 0.61
C ASP A 51 -1.65 -17.45 1.22
N ILE A 52 -0.78 -16.92 2.08
CA ILE A 52 0.26 -17.64 2.80
C ILE A 52 -0.11 -17.66 4.28
N TYR A 53 -0.58 -18.79 4.79
CA TYR A 53 -0.94 -18.94 6.20
C TYR A 53 0.31 -19.03 7.06
N VAL A 54 0.36 -18.22 8.11
CA VAL A 54 1.50 -18.12 9.02
C VAL A 54 1.17 -18.83 10.33
N GLN A 55 2.01 -19.80 10.69
CA GLN A 55 1.86 -20.53 11.95
C GLN A 55 2.76 -19.92 13.03
N LYS A 56 2.36 -20.13 14.30
CA LYS A 56 3.19 -19.76 15.47
C LYS A 56 3.53 -18.26 15.55
N THR A 57 2.68 -17.38 15.01
CA THR A 57 2.84 -15.93 15.21
C THR A 57 2.27 -15.53 16.57
N ASN A 58 2.87 -14.48 17.11
CA ASN A 58 2.32 -13.73 18.23
C ASN A 58 2.02 -12.29 17.76
N GLY A 59 1.55 -11.44 18.65
CA GLY A 59 1.25 -10.04 18.30
C GLY A 59 2.48 -9.15 18.06
N PHE A 60 3.66 -9.69 18.31
CA PHE A 60 4.91 -8.93 18.18
C PHE A 60 5.23 -8.62 16.70
N LYS A 61 5.51 -7.35 16.41
CA LYS A 61 5.94 -6.86 15.11
C LYS A 61 7.19 -6.01 15.30
N SER A 62 8.33 -6.51 14.81
CA SER A 62 9.61 -5.82 14.92
C SER A 62 9.75 -4.70 13.89
N TYR A 63 10.82 -3.95 13.98
CA TYR A 63 11.19 -2.95 12.98
C TYR A 63 12.71 -2.95 12.73
N MET A 64 13.09 -2.45 11.56
CA MET A 64 14.48 -2.20 11.19
C MET A 64 14.64 -0.79 10.60
N ASN A 65 15.85 -0.22 10.74
CA ASN A 65 16.14 1.07 10.14
C ASN A 65 16.37 0.92 8.63
N TYR A 66 15.68 1.71 7.80
CA TYR A 66 15.89 1.70 6.34
C TYR A 66 17.33 2.00 5.92
N LYS A 67 18.07 2.76 6.73
CA LYS A 67 19.51 3.07 6.50
C LYS A 67 20.41 1.85 6.57
N ALA A 68 19.91 0.70 7.04
CA ALA A 68 20.65 -0.57 6.97
C ALA A 68 20.69 -1.14 5.53
N LEU A 69 19.84 -0.66 4.64
CA LEU A 69 19.79 -1.05 3.22
C LEU A 69 20.76 -0.17 2.43
N THR A 70 22.04 -0.54 2.44
CA THR A 70 23.14 0.31 1.93
C THR A 70 23.58 0.01 0.50
N LYS A 71 23.15 -1.12 -0.08
CA LYS A 71 23.56 -1.53 -1.43
C LYS A 71 22.72 -0.79 -2.47
N THR A 72 23.26 0.29 -3.03
CA THR A 72 22.57 1.28 -3.87
C THR A 72 21.98 0.72 -5.18
N ASP A 73 22.50 -0.39 -5.69
CA ASP A 73 22.00 -1.08 -6.89
C ASP A 73 21.01 -2.22 -6.57
N SER A 74 20.65 -2.41 -5.29
CA SER A 74 19.69 -3.43 -4.89
C SER A 74 18.24 -2.96 -5.06
N PRO A 75 17.30 -3.86 -5.39
CA PRO A 75 15.87 -3.54 -5.42
C PRO A 75 15.37 -2.96 -4.09
N GLN A 76 15.93 -3.39 -2.96
CA GLN A 76 15.59 -2.87 -1.63
C GLN A 76 15.91 -1.39 -1.51
N TYR A 77 17.10 -0.98 -1.90
CA TYR A 77 17.53 0.41 -1.88
C TYR A 77 16.70 1.26 -2.84
N LEU A 78 16.55 0.79 -4.09
CA LEU A 78 15.76 1.49 -5.11
C LEU A 78 14.30 1.71 -4.67
N LEU A 79 13.70 0.73 -3.98
CA LEU A 79 12.37 0.91 -3.41
C LEU A 79 12.35 1.99 -2.34
N GLN A 80 13.39 2.09 -1.48
CA GLN A 80 13.45 3.13 -0.46
C GLN A 80 13.53 4.54 -1.05
N GLU A 81 14.15 4.72 -2.21
CA GLU A 81 14.19 6.01 -2.91
C GLU A 81 12.79 6.47 -3.38
N LEU A 82 11.88 5.53 -3.65
CA LEU A 82 10.49 5.81 -4.04
C LEU A 82 9.57 6.03 -2.83
N CYS A 83 10.01 5.70 -1.62
CA CYS A 83 9.19 5.74 -0.42
C CYS A 83 9.44 7.02 0.39
N ALA A 84 8.43 7.49 1.10
CA ALA A 84 8.54 8.58 2.06
C ALA A 84 8.49 8.06 3.50
N THR A 85 8.97 8.84 4.46
CA THR A 85 8.77 8.58 5.88
C THR A 85 7.55 9.34 6.37
N ASP A 86 6.60 8.64 7.00
CA ASP A 86 5.42 9.25 7.57
C ASP A 86 5.69 9.93 8.94
N ALA A 87 4.66 10.53 9.52
CA ALA A 87 4.76 11.27 10.78
C ALA A 87 5.14 10.38 11.98
N ASP A 88 4.83 9.08 11.90
CA ASP A 88 5.14 8.09 12.95
C ASP A 88 6.51 7.41 12.73
N GLY A 89 7.22 7.75 11.66
CA GLY A 89 8.55 7.24 11.35
C GLY A 89 8.58 6.00 10.46
N PHE A 90 7.45 5.55 9.91
CA PHE A 90 7.41 4.40 9.00
C PHE A 90 7.75 4.80 7.57
N ARG A 91 8.46 3.91 6.88
CA ARG A 91 8.64 4.05 5.43
C ARG A 91 7.37 3.61 4.72
N ARG A 92 6.86 4.47 3.83
CA ARG A 92 5.61 4.27 3.07
C ARG A 92 5.86 4.39 1.58
N CYS A 93 5.33 3.42 0.82
CA CYS A 93 5.18 3.54 -0.62
C CYS A 93 3.70 3.81 -0.89
N ALA A 94 3.35 5.05 -1.24
CA ALA A 94 1.97 5.53 -1.23
C ALA A 94 1.29 5.28 0.14
N ASP A 95 0.17 4.57 0.18
CA ASP A 95 -0.59 4.23 1.38
C ASP A 95 -0.11 2.93 2.09
N ARG A 96 0.92 2.24 1.56
CA ARG A 96 1.38 0.94 2.07
C ARG A 96 2.64 1.06 2.92
N TYR A 97 2.69 0.31 4.02
CA TYR A 97 3.89 0.19 4.86
C TYR A 97 4.94 -0.67 4.18
N VAL A 98 6.21 -0.27 4.27
CA VAL A 98 7.31 -1.08 3.77
C VAL A 98 7.73 -2.07 4.87
N ILE A 99 7.78 -3.36 4.54
CA ILE A 99 8.12 -4.40 5.51
C ILE A 99 9.17 -5.39 4.97
N ALA A 100 9.95 -5.98 5.86
CA ALA A 100 10.72 -7.18 5.59
C ALA A 100 9.93 -8.41 6.00
N VAL A 101 9.96 -9.46 5.17
CA VAL A 101 9.26 -10.73 5.38
C VAL A 101 10.20 -11.90 5.25
N GLY A 102 9.80 -13.08 5.70
CA GLY A 102 10.57 -14.30 5.47
C GLY A 102 10.51 -14.75 4.02
N HIS A 103 11.56 -15.43 3.54
CA HIS A 103 11.64 -15.94 2.15
C HIS A 103 10.50 -16.90 1.78
N GLY A 104 9.86 -17.54 2.76
CA GLY A 104 8.71 -18.42 2.54
C GLY A 104 7.46 -17.71 2.02
N VAL A 105 7.38 -16.38 2.15
CA VAL A 105 6.31 -15.57 1.53
C VAL A 105 6.43 -15.59 0.01
N GLY A 106 7.65 -15.80 -0.52
CA GLY A 106 7.93 -15.76 -1.96
C GLY A 106 7.76 -14.36 -2.54
N GLY A 107 7.72 -14.28 -3.87
CA GLY A 107 7.62 -13.01 -4.59
C GLY A 107 8.95 -12.26 -4.66
N GLN A 108 8.88 -10.94 -4.80
CA GLN A 108 10.06 -10.08 -4.95
C GLN A 108 9.86 -8.74 -4.22
N VAL A 109 10.93 -7.99 -4.04
CA VAL A 109 10.87 -6.62 -3.50
C VAL A 109 9.98 -5.76 -4.39
N GLY A 110 9.10 -5.00 -3.74
CA GLY A 110 8.08 -4.20 -4.41
C GLY A 110 6.72 -4.88 -4.54
N ASP A 111 6.58 -6.19 -4.30
CA ASP A 111 5.28 -6.86 -4.33
C ASP A 111 4.37 -6.32 -3.23
N CYS A 112 3.12 -5.99 -3.62
CA CYS A 112 2.09 -5.60 -2.66
C CYS A 112 1.67 -6.82 -1.83
N VAL A 113 1.61 -6.64 -0.52
CA VAL A 113 1.15 -7.66 0.43
C VAL A 113 0.24 -7.05 1.48
N ASP A 114 -0.69 -7.85 2.00
CA ASP A 114 -1.52 -7.47 3.14
C ASP A 114 -1.26 -8.43 4.30
N LEU A 115 -1.02 -7.88 5.49
CA LEU A 115 -1.01 -8.67 6.71
C LEU A 115 -2.44 -8.73 7.23
N ILE A 116 -3.06 -9.90 7.18
CA ILE A 116 -4.40 -10.13 7.70
C ILE A 116 -4.26 -10.68 9.11
N LEU A 117 -4.74 -9.91 10.09
CA LEU A 117 -4.63 -10.24 11.51
C LEU A 117 -5.77 -11.17 11.94
N GLN A 118 -5.58 -11.92 13.04
CA GLN A 118 -6.60 -12.82 13.58
C GLN A 118 -7.87 -12.08 14.04
N ASN A 119 -7.76 -10.80 14.43
CA ASN A 119 -8.91 -9.97 14.76
C ASN A 119 -9.64 -9.37 13.53
N GLY A 120 -9.23 -9.75 12.32
CA GLY A 120 -9.83 -9.29 11.06
C GLY A 120 -9.29 -7.97 10.53
N GLN A 121 -8.41 -7.28 11.24
CA GLN A 121 -7.75 -6.08 10.72
C GLN A 121 -6.78 -6.43 9.61
N ILE A 122 -6.59 -5.47 8.68
CA ILE A 122 -5.68 -5.60 7.55
C ILE A 122 -4.66 -4.47 7.63
N ILE A 123 -3.37 -4.81 7.51
CA ILE A 123 -2.29 -3.85 7.39
C ILE A 123 -1.76 -3.95 5.95
N TYR A 124 -1.95 -2.88 5.19
CA TYR A 124 -1.52 -2.80 3.79
C TYR A 124 -0.02 -2.55 3.71
N CYS A 125 0.70 -3.45 3.06
CA CYS A 125 2.16 -3.44 3.02
C CYS A 125 2.72 -3.64 1.61
N VAL A 126 4.02 -3.42 1.48
CA VAL A 126 4.84 -3.79 0.33
C VAL A 126 6.10 -4.48 0.82
N ILE A 127 6.57 -5.51 0.12
CA ILE A 127 7.82 -6.20 0.46
C ILE A 127 8.99 -5.25 0.16
N GLY A 128 9.70 -4.84 1.20
CA GLY A 128 10.89 -3.99 1.10
C GLY A 128 12.19 -4.73 1.28
N ASP A 129 12.16 -5.88 1.98
CA ASP A 129 13.33 -6.69 2.24
C ASP A 129 12.95 -8.12 2.64
N TYR A 130 13.95 -9.00 2.75
CA TYR A 130 13.79 -10.36 3.26
C TYR A 130 14.62 -10.60 4.50
N LYS A 131 13.99 -11.23 5.50
CA LYS A 131 14.69 -11.70 6.71
C LYS A 131 15.70 -12.79 6.36
N SER A 132 16.84 -12.75 7.01
CA SER A 132 17.82 -13.83 6.88
C SER A 132 17.24 -15.17 7.33
N LYS A 133 17.44 -16.21 6.51
CA LYS A 133 16.95 -17.58 6.78
C LYS A 133 17.41 -18.15 8.12
N GLN A 134 18.59 -17.72 8.60
CA GLN A 134 19.13 -18.17 9.90
C GLN A 134 18.32 -17.67 11.11
N PHE A 135 17.45 -16.66 10.94
CA PHE A 135 16.64 -16.07 11.99
C PHE A 135 15.14 -16.42 11.86
N THR A 136 14.80 -17.31 10.93
CA THR A 136 13.43 -17.74 10.67
C THR A 136 13.27 -19.25 10.88
N ASP A 137 12.00 -19.68 11.02
CA ASP A 137 11.65 -21.11 11.10
C ASP A 137 11.99 -21.88 9.81
N SER A 138 11.78 -23.19 9.83
CA SER A 138 12.07 -24.06 8.68
C SER A 138 11.25 -23.71 7.42
N ALA A 139 10.09 -23.09 7.57
CA ALA A 139 9.28 -22.59 6.46
C ALA A 139 9.75 -21.21 5.96
N ASN A 140 10.71 -20.57 6.65
CA ASN A 140 11.17 -19.21 6.41
C ASN A 140 10.01 -18.18 6.41
N LEU A 141 9.03 -18.34 7.27
CA LEU A 141 7.90 -17.45 7.43
C LEU A 141 7.97 -16.61 8.71
N THR A 142 8.28 -17.26 9.84
CA THR A 142 8.23 -16.65 11.16
C THR A 142 9.59 -16.64 11.81
N GLY A 143 10.00 -15.50 12.36
CA GLY A 143 11.21 -15.41 13.19
C GLY A 143 11.05 -16.16 14.51
N TYR A 144 12.16 -16.57 15.14
CA TYR A 144 12.15 -17.29 16.43
C TYR A 144 11.47 -16.52 17.57
N ASN A 145 11.32 -15.20 17.43
CA ASN A 145 10.57 -14.34 18.36
C ASN A 145 9.06 -14.30 18.07
N GLY A 146 8.54 -15.09 17.13
CA GLY A 146 7.14 -15.12 16.73
C GLY A 146 6.73 -14.00 15.77
N CYS A 147 7.68 -13.23 15.25
CA CYS A 147 7.43 -12.11 14.33
C CYS A 147 7.55 -12.57 12.87
N CYS A 148 6.47 -12.46 12.08
CA CYS A 148 6.49 -12.78 10.65
C CYS A 148 6.84 -11.58 9.75
N SER A 149 6.71 -10.36 10.26
CA SER A 149 6.99 -9.12 9.52
C SER A 149 7.82 -8.16 10.35
N GLU A 150 8.71 -7.42 9.70
CA GLU A 150 9.54 -6.39 10.32
C GLU A 150 9.33 -5.09 9.57
N PHE A 151 8.84 -4.06 10.25
CA PHE A 151 8.54 -2.77 9.61
C PHE A 151 9.83 -2.02 9.30
N ILE A 152 9.93 -1.47 8.09
CA ILE A 152 11.07 -0.63 7.72
C ILE A 152 10.73 0.80 8.11
N VAL A 153 11.61 1.41 8.90
CA VAL A 153 11.38 2.71 9.55
C VAL A 153 12.57 3.65 9.43
N GLU A 154 12.34 4.92 9.61
CA GLU A 154 13.38 5.90 9.94
C GLU A 154 13.47 6.00 11.47
N THR A 155 14.42 5.29 12.07
CA THR A 155 14.50 5.09 13.52
C THR A 155 14.56 6.43 14.29
N GLU A 156 15.14 7.46 13.72
CA GLU A 156 15.27 8.79 14.33
C GLU A 156 13.91 9.46 14.52
N LYS A 157 12.96 9.21 13.58
CA LYS A 157 11.60 9.76 13.59
C LYS A 157 10.57 8.81 14.20
N LEU A 158 10.95 7.55 14.46
CA LEU A 158 10.01 6.53 14.98
C LEU A 158 9.41 6.98 16.30
N ARG A 159 8.10 6.84 16.44
CA ARG A 159 7.35 7.11 17.66
C ARG A 159 8.05 6.54 18.89
N ARG A 160 8.14 7.35 19.93
CA ARG A 160 8.92 7.05 21.13
C ARG A 160 8.46 5.80 21.86
N ASP A 161 7.15 5.57 21.94
CA ASP A 161 6.56 4.40 22.59
C ASP A 161 6.91 3.09 21.87
N ILE A 162 6.83 3.08 20.54
CA ILE A 162 7.24 1.96 19.69
C ILE A 162 8.73 1.69 19.83
N LYS A 163 9.53 2.76 19.73
CA LYS A 163 11.00 2.68 19.83
C LYS A 163 11.44 2.11 21.18
N TYR A 164 10.83 2.60 22.28
CA TYR A 164 11.16 2.14 23.64
C TYR A 164 10.84 0.65 23.85
N ARG A 165 9.73 0.16 23.31
CA ARG A 165 9.29 -1.23 23.49
C ARG A 165 9.78 -2.18 22.39
N GLY A 166 10.37 -1.69 21.31
CA GLY A 166 10.83 -2.49 20.19
C GLY A 166 9.71 -3.22 19.44
N ASN A 167 8.44 -2.80 19.62
CA ASN A 167 7.28 -3.50 19.12
C ASN A 167 6.27 -2.55 18.47
N VAL A 168 6.08 -2.69 17.17
CA VAL A 168 5.10 -1.92 16.39
C VAL A 168 3.66 -2.33 16.75
N GLY A 169 3.44 -3.60 17.10
CA GLY A 169 2.11 -4.14 17.38
C GLY A 169 1.37 -3.43 18.51
N ILE A 170 2.09 -2.81 19.45
CA ILE A 170 1.46 -2.05 20.54
C ILE A 170 1.21 -0.58 20.23
N GLY A 171 1.67 -0.10 19.07
CA GLY A 171 1.56 1.31 18.67
C GLY A 171 0.17 1.69 18.17
N TYR A 172 -0.63 0.71 17.76
CA TYR A 172 -1.95 0.93 17.16
C TYR A 172 -2.95 -0.07 17.70
N ILE A 173 -4.19 0.40 17.93
CA ILE A 173 -5.27 -0.43 18.46
C ILE A 173 -5.51 -1.64 17.53
N GLY A 174 -5.44 -2.84 18.07
CA GLY A 174 -5.68 -4.10 17.39
C GLY A 174 -4.48 -4.66 16.64
N TRP A 175 -3.37 -3.92 16.52
CA TRP A 175 -2.18 -4.43 15.86
C TRP A 175 -1.38 -5.41 16.71
N GLU A 176 -1.69 -5.53 17.99
CA GLU A 176 -1.19 -6.58 18.87
C GLU A 176 -1.73 -7.96 18.53
N SER A 177 -2.76 -8.05 17.68
CA SER A 177 -3.30 -9.32 17.20
C SER A 177 -2.28 -10.04 16.32
N PRO A 178 -2.11 -11.38 16.46
CA PRO A 178 -1.23 -12.16 15.61
C PRO A 178 -1.62 -12.07 14.13
N VAL A 179 -0.63 -12.19 13.23
CA VAL A 179 -0.90 -12.32 11.79
C VAL A 179 -1.43 -13.72 11.52
N LEU A 180 -2.60 -13.83 10.91
CA LEU A 180 -3.22 -15.07 10.46
C LEU A 180 -2.64 -15.57 9.16
N LEU A 181 -2.56 -14.65 8.17
CA LEU A 181 -2.00 -14.92 6.86
C LEU A 181 -1.42 -13.65 6.24
N ILE A 182 -0.52 -13.85 5.28
CA ILE A 182 0.01 -12.82 4.40
C ILE A 182 -0.61 -13.04 3.02
N ARG A 183 -1.37 -12.07 2.52
CA ARG A 183 -1.89 -12.08 1.15
C ARG A 183 -0.92 -11.35 0.24
N ARG A 184 -0.33 -12.05 -0.72
CA ARG A 184 0.56 -11.46 -1.71
C ARG A 184 -0.16 -11.31 -3.03
N TYR A 185 -0.12 -10.10 -3.58
CA TYR A 185 -0.71 -9.76 -4.88
C TYR A 185 0.30 -9.87 -6.00
N ASN A 186 -0.18 -10.17 -7.20
CA ASN A 186 0.61 -10.11 -8.43
C ASN A 186 0.70 -8.65 -8.95
N ILE A 187 1.04 -7.73 -8.04
CA ILE A 187 1.21 -6.31 -8.28
C ILE A 187 2.52 -5.89 -7.64
N ASN A 188 3.43 -5.34 -8.44
CA ASN A 188 4.74 -4.89 -7.96
C ASN A 188 4.88 -3.38 -8.08
N TYR A 189 4.97 -2.70 -6.94
CA TYR A 189 5.07 -1.25 -6.85
C TYR A 189 6.35 -0.71 -7.48
N LEU A 190 7.48 -1.41 -7.28
CA LEU A 190 8.76 -1.00 -7.85
C LEU A 190 8.75 -1.09 -9.37
N GLN A 191 8.26 -2.18 -9.95
CA GLN A 191 8.15 -2.35 -11.39
C GLN A 191 7.20 -1.33 -12.01
N PHE A 192 6.05 -1.06 -11.38
CA PHE A 192 5.10 -0.06 -11.85
C PHE A 192 5.74 1.32 -11.99
N ASN A 193 6.52 1.75 -11.01
CA ASN A 193 7.19 3.07 -11.04
C ASN A 193 8.39 3.12 -11.97
N LEU A 194 9.08 2.00 -12.21
CA LEU A 194 10.22 1.95 -13.14
C LEU A 194 9.78 1.86 -14.61
N LEU A 195 8.62 1.23 -14.89
CA LEU A 195 8.16 0.94 -16.26
C LEU A 195 7.10 1.93 -16.77
N GLY A 196 6.36 2.62 -15.92
CA GLY A 196 5.15 3.31 -16.33
C GLY A 196 4.83 4.62 -15.65
N GLY A 197 5.63 5.08 -14.72
CA GLY A 197 5.44 6.40 -14.12
C GLY A 197 5.85 7.49 -15.09
N SER A 198 5.06 7.77 -16.13
CA SER A 198 5.22 9.03 -16.84
C SER A 198 4.97 10.15 -15.83
N LYS A 199 5.99 10.98 -15.62
CA LYS A 199 5.87 12.24 -14.90
C LYS A 199 5.09 13.20 -15.80
N ASP A 200 3.76 13.07 -15.80
CA ASP A 200 2.84 14.03 -16.38
C ASP A 200 1.61 14.12 -15.45
N ALA A 201 1.72 15.01 -14.49
CA ALA A 201 0.61 15.70 -13.84
C ALA A 201 1.17 16.99 -13.22
#